data_02a40e91cf69837435b24b2fef0ce249
#
_entry.id   02a40e91cf69837435b24b2fef0ce249
#
_cell.length_a   1.000
_cell.length_b   1.000
_cell.length_c   1.000
_cell.angle_alpha   90.00
_cell.angle_beta   90.00
_cell.angle_gamma   90.00
#
_symmetry.space_group_name_H-M   'P 1'
#
loop_
_entity.id
_entity.type
_entity.pdbx_description
1 polymer ?
#
loop_
_entity_poly.entity_id
_entity_poly.type
_entity_poly.pdbx_seq_one_letter_code
_entity_poly.pdbx_strand_id
1 'polypeptide(L)'
;MDFMKEYEKWLASPALSEAEHQELEAIRNDPKEIESRFYGPLEFGTAGLRGIMAVGLHNMNIHVIRWATQGFAQVICAEGEEGKRRGVAICMDCRNHSMEFARAAAEVCAANGIHVRIFESLRPTPELSFAVREYHCQAGINVTASHNPKEYNGYKVYWEDGAQLPPHHADAIAAALEKIDVFNDIRRMDFDEAVKAGLIETMGDETDRRFMANVTAMINDKETVAKVADTFKLVYTPFHGCGYKLVPEALRTLGIKHLICEPKQMVIDGDFPTVVSPNPENPEGFYLAIDLARENDVDFILGTDPDSDRVGIMIRDHSGEYRPVTGNQTGVLLLDYLIGAMRRSGKMPEKPVALKTIVTTEMARKVAESNGVTCYDTFTGFKFMAEKKNALEAAGEGKVIFSYEESYGYMLGDYVRDKDAVTASMLLTEMAAWYAAQGMTLFDALEKLYEKYGHYAEKTHNLVMPGLDGLKDMAELMKDLRENPPAEISGVQVVTRKDYTDGSVVDCATGAKSTMELSGSNVLRFELADGTTILVRPSGTEPKIKVYILTQGADAAACDANLEKYGQWVKTLQK
;
A
#
# COMPACT_ATOMS: atom_id res chain seq x y z
N MET A 1 -3.22 -23.44 21.24
CA MET A 1 -2.15 -23.13 22.24
C MET A 1 -2.82 -22.86 23.59
N ASP A 2 -2.20 -23.22 24.73
CA ASP A 2 -2.68 -22.83 26.05
C ASP A 2 -2.09 -21.45 26.37
N PHE A 3 -2.91 -20.42 26.24
CA PHE A 3 -2.46 -19.03 26.37
C PHE A 3 -1.97 -18.68 27.77
N MET A 4 -2.49 -19.33 28.81
CA MET A 4 -2.02 -19.12 30.20
C MET A 4 -0.61 -19.67 30.39
N LYS A 5 -0.32 -20.87 29.84
CA LYS A 5 1.04 -21.43 29.88
C LYS A 5 2.04 -20.61 29.13
N GLU A 6 1.63 -20.04 27.97
CA GLU A 6 2.51 -19.18 27.19
C GLU A 6 2.78 -17.86 27.93
N TYR A 7 1.76 -17.24 28.52
CA TYR A 7 1.92 -16.07 29.38
C TYR A 7 2.89 -16.35 30.55
N GLU A 8 2.73 -17.45 31.26
CA GLU A 8 3.63 -17.83 32.37
C GLU A 8 5.07 -18.07 31.90
N LYS A 9 5.25 -18.68 30.71
CA LYS A 9 6.56 -18.86 30.07
C LYS A 9 7.23 -17.52 29.81
N TRP A 10 6.49 -16.57 29.25
CA TRP A 10 7.01 -15.22 28.99
C TRP A 10 7.34 -14.51 30.30
N LEU A 11 6.43 -14.51 31.27
CA LEU A 11 6.63 -13.85 32.54
C LEU A 11 7.86 -14.41 33.31
N ALA A 12 8.18 -15.68 33.15
CA ALA A 12 9.35 -16.32 33.75
C ALA A 12 10.65 -16.14 32.96
N SER A 13 10.57 -15.54 31.74
CA SER A 13 11.73 -15.46 30.84
C SER A 13 12.75 -14.42 31.30
N PRO A 14 14.03 -14.79 31.48
CA PRO A 14 15.09 -13.83 31.79
C PRO A 14 15.47 -12.92 30.61
N ALA A 15 14.89 -13.15 29.44
CA ALA A 15 15.11 -12.34 28.25
C ALA A 15 14.31 -11.02 28.27
N LEU A 16 13.28 -10.93 29.10
CA LEU A 16 12.48 -9.72 29.26
C LEU A 16 13.22 -8.68 30.09
N SER A 17 13.07 -7.42 29.72
CA SER A 17 13.47 -6.28 30.53
C SER A 17 12.54 -6.12 31.76
N GLU A 18 12.98 -5.31 32.73
CA GLU A 18 12.13 -5.01 33.90
C GLU A 18 10.80 -4.34 33.52
N ALA A 19 10.83 -3.43 32.52
CA ALA A 19 9.62 -2.77 32.03
C ALA A 19 8.65 -3.76 31.38
N GLU A 20 9.14 -4.73 30.60
CA GLU A 20 8.32 -5.77 29.98
C GLU A 20 7.73 -6.72 31.03
N HIS A 21 8.49 -7.06 32.08
CA HIS A 21 7.95 -7.82 33.23
C HIS A 21 6.83 -7.06 33.94
N GLN A 22 7.03 -5.76 34.20
CA GLN A 22 6.00 -4.93 34.84
C GLN A 22 4.73 -4.83 33.97
N GLU A 23 4.87 -4.71 32.66
CA GLU A 23 3.75 -4.71 31.72
C GLU A 23 2.95 -6.02 31.79
N LEU A 24 3.62 -7.17 31.80
CA LEU A 24 2.94 -8.47 31.93
C LEU A 24 2.31 -8.66 33.30
N GLU A 25 2.98 -8.25 34.39
CA GLU A 25 2.40 -8.31 35.74
C GLU A 25 1.14 -7.44 35.86
N ALA A 26 1.07 -6.31 35.17
CA ALA A 26 -0.10 -5.43 35.20
C ALA A 26 -1.37 -6.09 34.66
N ILE A 27 -1.23 -7.02 33.71
CA ILE A 27 -2.37 -7.75 33.13
C ILE A 27 -2.67 -9.09 33.80
N ARG A 28 -1.94 -9.47 34.86
CA ARG A 28 -2.02 -10.79 35.53
C ARG A 28 -3.45 -11.22 35.92
N ASN A 29 -4.29 -10.24 36.26
CA ASN A 29 -5.67 -10.48 36.69
C ASN A 29 -6.69 -10.20 35.56
N ASP A 30 -6.25 -10.03 34.35
CA ASP A 30 -7.11 -9.83 33.17
C ASP A 30 -6.96 -10.99 32.16
N PRO A 31 -7.74 -12.07 32.31
CA PRO A 31 -7.64 -13.24 31.43
C PRO A 31 -7.93 -12.93 29.97
N LYS A 32 -8.75 -11.89 29.66
CA LYS A 32 -9.07 -11.52 28.29
C LYS A 32 -7.89 -10.82 27.61
N GLU A 33 -7.22 -9.95 28.36
CA GLU A 33 -6.01 -9.30 27.85
C GLU A 33 -4.87 -10.30 27.68
N ILE A 34 -4.70 -11.25 28.63
CA ILE A 34 -3.73 -12.34 28.50
C ILE A 34 -4.06 -13.19 27.26
N GLU A 35 -5.32 -13.60 27.08
CA GLU A 35 -5.74 -14.38 25.91
C GLU A 35 -5.44 -13.61 24.63
N SER A 36 -5.78 -12.31 24.54
CA SER A 36 -5.55 -11.49 23.35
C SER A 36 -4.08 -11.42 22.94
N ARG A 37 -3.16 -11.47 23.91
CA ARG A 37 -1.71 -11.37 23.67
C ARG A 37 -1.00 -12.73 23.45
N PHE A 38 -1.64 -13.86 23.83
CA PHE A 38 -0.97 -15.16 23.90
C PHE A 38 -1.75 -16.34 23.28
N TYR A 39 -2.91 -16.11 22.65
CA TYR A 39 -3.69 -17.21 22.04
C TYR A 39 -2.95 -17.89 20.86
N GLY A 40 -1.99 -17.22 20.26
CA GLY A 40 -1.13 -17.72 19.20
C GLY A 40 -0.13 -16.67 18.73
N PRO A 41 0.87 -17.05 17.93
CA PRO A 41 1.81 -16.09 17.35
C PRO A 41 1.11 -15.17 16.35
N LEU A 42 1.71 -13.98 16.10
CA LEU A 42 1.34 -13.17 14.95
C LEU A 42 1.55 -13.98 13.66
N GLU A 43 0.55 -14.00 12.81
CA GLU A 43 0.61 -14.70 11.53
C GLU A 43 1.58 -13.99 10.58
N PHE A 44 2.57 -14.74 10.10
CA PHE A 44 3.49 -14.27 9.07
C PHE A 44 2.87 -14.50 7.69
N GLY A 45 2.35 -13.44 7.10
CA GLY A 45 1.78 -13.46 5.77
C GLY A 45 2.71 -12.88 4.70
N THR A 46 2.25 -12.84 3.46
CA THR A 46 2.98 -12.23 2.33
C THR A 46 3.28 -10.74 2.50
N ALA A 47 2.57 -10.05 3.41
CA ALA A 47 2.85 -8.67 3.81
C ALA A 47 3.73 -8.59 5.08
N GLY A 48 4.27 -9.72 5.57
CA GLY A 48 5.01 -9.81 6.82
C GLY A 48 4.11 -9.85 8.06
N LEU A 49 4.50 -9.13 9.13
CA LEU A 49 3.76 -9.02 10.37
C LEU A 49 3.17 -7.61 10.54
N ARG A 50 2.05 -7.50 11.22
CA ARG A 50 1.48 -6.23 11.68
C ARG A 50 0.66 -6.46 12.95
N GLY A 51 0.84 -5.62 13.96
CA GLY A 51 0.11 -5.74 15.22
C GLY A 51 0.28 -4.53 16.12
N ILE A 52 -0.44 -4.54 17.22
CA ILE A 52 -0.31 -3.54 18.29
C ILE A 52 1.03 -3.77 19.00
N MET A 53 1.72 -2.68 19.34
CA MET A 53 2.96 -2.71 20.10
C MET A 53 2.66 -2.99 21.60
N ALA A 54 2.99 -4.19 22.04
CA ALA A 54 2.87 -4.63 23.43
C ALA A 54 3.70 -5.90 23.65
N VAL A 55 3.98 -6.23 24.90
CA VAL A 55 4.62 -7.50 25.26
C VAL A 55 3.63 -8.66 25.08
N GLY A 56 4.04 -9.69 24.34
CA GLY A 56 3.23 -10.89 24.08
C GLY A 56 3.50 -11.47 22.70
N LEU A 57 3.16 -12.73 22.53
CA LEU A 57 3.44 -13.50 21.31
C LEU A 57 2.60 -13.01 20.11
N HIS A 58 1.40 -12.50 20.36
CA HIS A 58 0.48 -11.98 19.35
C HIS A 58 0.63 -10.45 19.11
N ASN A 59 1.70 -9.84 19.61
CA ASN A 59 1.93 -8.41 19.56
C ASN A 59 3.26 -8.08 18.88
N MET A 60 3.41 -6.83 18.42
CA MET A 60 4.68 -6.33 17.90
C MET A 60 5.57 -5.89 19.05
N ASN A 61 6.70 -6.58 19.22
CA ASN A 61 7.74 -6.27 20.18
C ASN A 61 9.10 -6.81 19.71
N ILE A 62 10.15 -6.46 20.38
CA ILE A 62 11.52 -6.81 19.99
C ILE A 62 11.76 -8.33 19.90
N HIS A 63 11.10 -9.13 20.73
CA HIS A 63 11.24 -10.59 20.74
C HIS A 63 10.58 -11.21 19.51
N VAL A 64 9.38 -10.73 19.13
CA VAL A 64 8.65 -11.16 17.93
C VAL A 64 9.39 -10.72 16.66
N ILE A 65 9.98 -9.52 16.63
CA ILE A 65 10.85 -9.07 15.53
C ILE A 65 12.06 -9.99 15.34
N ARG A 66 12.76 -10.30 16.42
CA ARG A 66 13.91 -11.21 16.38
C ARG A 66 13.52 -12.62 15.93
N TRP A 67 12.41 -13.13 16.42
CA TRP A 67 11.85 -14.42 16.02
C TRP A 67 11.50 -14.44 14.53
N ALA A 68 10.76 -13.46 14.05
CA ALA A 68 10.41 -13.34 12.63
C ALA A 68 11.65 -13.24 11.74
N THR A 69 12.64 -12.44 12.18
CA THR A 69 13.90 -12.27 11.45
C THR A 69 14.73 -13.56 11.44
N GLN A 70 14.72 -14.35 12.52
CA GLN A 70 15.41 -15.65 12.56
C GLN A 70 14.81 -16.62 11.53
N GLY A 71 13.48 -16.69 11.43
CA GLY A 71 12.80 -17.49 10.39
C GLY A 71 13.14 -17.02 8.98
N PHE A 72 13.11 -15.70 8.77
CA PHE A 72 13.49 -15.10 7.48
C PHE A 72 14.95 -15.35 7.13
N ALA A 73 15.86 -15.23 8.10
CA ALA A 73 17.29 -15.52 7.92
C ALA A 73 17.53 -16.98 7.50
N GLN A 74 16.75 -17.95 8.00
CA GLN A 74 16.87 -19.33 7.58
C GLN A 74 16.53 -19.52 6.09
N VAL A 75 15.50 -18.82 5.60
CA VAL A 75 15.12 -18.86 4.18
C VAL A 75 16.20 -18.23 3.31
N ILE A 76 16.77 -17.09 3.71
CA ILE A 76 17.89 -16.46 2.99
C ILE A 76 19.13 -17.35 3.00
N CYS A 77 19.44 -18.00 4.12
CA CYS A 77 20.56 -18.93 4.22
C CYS A 77 20.40 -20.17 3.31
N ALA A 78 19.16 -20.57 3.02
CA ALA A 78 18.88 -21.66 2.09
C ALA A 78 19.26 -21.32 0.63
N GLU A 79 19.34 -20.02 0.27
CA GLU A 79 19.89 -19.55 -1.02
C GLU A 79 21.42 -19.70 -1.11
N GLY A 80 22.08 -20.21 -0.07
CA GLY A 80 23.51 -20.46 -0.01
C GLY A 80 24.36 -19.23 0.28
N GLU A 81 25.67 -19.33 0.07
CA GLU A 81 26.62 -18.25 0.39
C GLU A 81 26.41 -16.99 -0.46
N GLU A 82 25.90 -17.14 -1.68
CA GLU A 82 25.57 -15.99 -2.54
C GLU A 82 24.39 -15.20 -1.98
N GLY A 83 23.33 -15.85 -1.50
CA GLY A 83 22.21 -15.20 -0.84
C GLY A 83 22.65 -14.42 0.41
N LYS A 84 23.52 -14.99 1.24
CA LYS A 84 24.09 -14.31 2.41
C LYS A 84 24.95 -13.11 2.02
N ARG A 85 25.78 -13.23 0.98
CA ARG A 85 26.66 -12.15 0.48
C ARG A 85 25.85 -11.01 -0.13
N ARG A 86 24.83 -11.30 -0.92
CA ARG A 86 23.89 -10.30 -1.44
C ARG A 86 23.17 -9.60 -0.31
N GLY A 87 22.78 -10.35 0.70
CA GLY A 87 22.31 -9.83 1.99
C GLY A 87 20.94 -9.17 1.94
N VAL A 88 20.69 -8.29 2.91
CA VAL A 88 19.39 -7.68 3.16
C VAL A 88 19.50 -6.16 3.24
N ALA A 89 18.62 -5.44 2.55
CA ALA A 89 18.41 -4.00 2.80
C ALA A 89 17.36 -3.81 3.91
N ILE A 90 17.59 -2.90 4.86
CA ILE A 90 16.67 -2.65 5.98
C ILE A 90 16.31 -1.16 6.02
N CYS A 91 15.00 -0.89 6.06
CA CYS A 91 14.41 0.43 6.17
C CYS A 91 13.42 0.49 7.34
N MET A 92 13.09 1.69 7.78
CA MET A 92 12.11 1.93 8.84
C MET A 92 11.40 3.27 8.62
N ASP A 93 10.20 3.37 9.19
CA ASP A 93 9.43 4.61 9.23
C ASP A 93 9.64 5.42 10.53
N CYS A 94 8.79 6.44 10.75
CA CYS A 94 8.87 7.35 11.90
C CYS A 94 8.27 6.81 13.19
N ARG A 95 7.65 5.61 13.19
CA ARG A 95 6.93 5.08 14.33
C ARG A 95 7.84 4.80 15.51
N ASN A 96 7.25 4.88 16.70
CA ASN A 96 7.93 4.47 17.93
C ASN A 96 8.46 3.05 17.76
N HIS A 97 9.66 2.79 18.25
CA HIS A 97 10.41 1.52 18.16
C HIS A 97 10.84 1.08 16.75
N SER A 98 10.50 1.78 15.65
CA SER A 98 10.87 1.34 14.30
C SER A 98 12.39 1.21 14.11
N MET A 99 13.19 2.16 14.57
CA MET A 99 14.65 2.07 14.53
C MET A 99 15.20 0.93 15.40
N GLU A 100 14.65 0.75 16.61
CA GLU A 100 15.02 -0.33 17.52
C GLU A 100 14.77 -1.70 16.89
N PHE A 101 13.59 -1.89 16.31
CA PHE A 101 13.21 -3.12 15.62
C PHE A 101 14.07 -3.39 14.37
N ALA A 102 14.38 -2.33 13.61
CA ALA A 102 15.24 -2.44 12.43
C ALA A 102 16.67 -2.88 12.83
N ARG A 103 17.22 -2.31 13.91
CA ARG A 103 18.54 -2.72 14.45
C ARG A 103 18.51 -4.16 14.97
N ALA A 104 17.46 -4.54 15.69
CA ALA A 104 17.29 -5.92 16.17
C ALA A 104 17.23 -6.94 15.00
N ALA A 105 16.57 -6.59 13.90
CA ALA A 105 16.58 -7.39 12.68
C ALA A 105 17.98 -7.49 12.06
N ALA A 106 18.71 -6.37 12.00
CA ALA A 106 20.09 -6.35 11.51
C ALA A 106 21.03 -7.25 12.33
N GLU A 107 20.93 -7.21 13.67
CA GLU A 107 21.69 -8.05 14.60
C GLU A 107 21.47 -9.56 14.36
N VAL A 108 20.22 -9.95 14.11
CA VAL A 108 19.87 -11.35 13.81
C VAL A 108 20.40 -11.75 12.44
N CYS A 109 20.24 -10.94 11.41
CA CYS A 109 20.78 -11.23 10.07
C CYS A 109 22.30 -11.38 10.11
N ALA A 110 23.01 -10.47 10.74
CA ALA A 110 24.48 -10.51 10.87
C ALA A 110 24.96 -11.77 11.61
N ALA A 111 24.28 -12.15 12.71
CA ALA A 111 24.60 -13.38 13.46
C ALA A 111 24.39 -14.68 12.65
N ASN A 112 23.59 -14.64 11.59
CA ASN A 112 23.42 -15.74 10.65
C ASN A 112 24.38 -15.65 9.43
N GLY A 113 25.33 -14.70 9.45
CA GLY A 113 26.31 -14.49 8.39
C GLY A 113 25.74 -13.79 7.15
N ILE A 114 24.61 -13.14 7.27
CA ILE A 114 23.93 -12.40 6.19
C ILE A 114 24.44 -10.96 6.23
N HIS A 115 24.93 -10.45 5.11
CA HIS A 115 25.32 -9.06 4.96
C HIS A 115 24.09 -8.12 5.06
N VAL A 116 24.21 -7.00 5.75
CA VAL A 116 23.11 -6.07 6.02
C VAL A 116 23.48 -4.67 5.52
N ARG A 117 22.55 -4.06 4.79
CA ARG A 117 22.53 -2.64 4.44
C ARG A 117 21.36 -1.99 5.14
N ILE A 118 21.61 -1.18 6.16
CA ILE A 118 20.55 -0.52 6.95
C ILE A 118 20.59 0.99 6.72
N PHE A 119 19.42 1.62 6.53
CA PHE A 119 19.35 3.08 6.49
C PHE A 119 19.68 3.68 7.86
N GLU A 120 20.44 4.78 7.85
CA GLU A 120 20.86 5.50 9.08
C GLU A 120 19.69 6.14 9.84
N SER A 121 18.59 6.43 9.13
CA SER A 121 17.34 7.00 9.66
C SER A 121 16.17 6.59 8.78
N LEU A 122 14.96 7.01 9.19
CA LEU A 122 13.74 6.73 8.42
C LEU A 122 13.87 7.11 6.94
N ARG A 123 13.32 6.27 6.07
CA ARG A 123 13.22 6.50 4.62
C ARG A 123 11.88 5.98 4.09
N PRO A 124 11.43 6.51 2.93
CA PRO A 124 10.25 6.02 2.24
C PRO A 124 10.32 4.53 1.87
N THR A 125 9.21 3.83 1.96
CA THR A 125 9.08 2.43 1.49
C THR A 125 9.61 2.22 0.06
N PRO A 126 9.31 3.09 -0.95
CA PRO A 126 9.85 2.92 -2.29
C PRO A 126 11.38 2.96 -2.34
N GLU A 127 12.03 3.67 -1.44
CA GLU A 127 13.49 3.71 -1.41
C GLU A 127 14.10 2.38 -0.93
N LEU A 128 13.40 1.62 -0.08
CA LEU A 128 13.78 0.24 0.21
C LEU A 128 13.67 -0.65 -1.03
N SER A 129 12.54 -0.60 -1.74
CA SER A 129 12.36 -1.35 -2.99
C SER A 129 13.47 -1.04 -3.99
N PHE A 130 13.82 0.23 -4.12
CA PHE A 130 14.96 0.70 -4.91
C PHE A 130 16.29 0.13 -4.41
N ALA A 131 16.59 0.22 -3.12
CA ALA A 131 17.85 -0.23 -2.54
C ALA A 131 18.07 -1.74 -2.73
N VAL A 132 17.02 -2.55 -2.55
CA VAL A 132 17.08 -4.00 -2.84
C VAL A 132 17.54 -4.26 -4.27
N ARG A 133 17.00 -3.52 -5.24
CA ARG A 133 17.33 -3.65 -6.67
C ARG A 133 18.69 -3.05 -7.02
N GLU A 134 18.96 -1.84 -6.55
CA GLU A 134 20.21 -1.09 -6.84
C GLU A 134 21.45 -1.80 -6.32
N TYR A 135 21.38 -2.33 -5.10
CA TYR A 135 22.47 -3.05 -4.47
C TYR A 135 22.44 -4.56 -4.68
N HIS A 136 21.49 -5.05 -5.50
CA HIS A 136 21.30 -6.47 -5.78
C HIS A 136 21.15 -7.32 -4.51
N CYS A 137 20.46 -6.79 -3.50
CA CYS A 137 20.21 -7.54 -2.27
C CYS A 137 19.37 -8.79 -2.55
N GLN A 138 19.55 -9.85 -1.74
CA GLN A 138 18.70 -11.03 -1.79
C GLN A 138 17.29 -10.72 -1.31
N ALA A 139 17.19 -9.78 -0.36
CA ALA A 139 15.92 -9.50 0.31
C ALA A 139 15.89 -8.08 0.89
N GLY A 140 14.73 -7.69 1.43
CA GLY A 140 14.54 -6.43 2.14
C GLY A 140 13.61 -6.57 3.35
N ILE A 141 13.79 -5.70 4.33
CA ILE A 141 12.96 -5.57 5.51
C ILE A 141 12.55 -4.10 5.66
N ASN A 142 11.26 -3.84 5.84
CA ASN A 142 10.76 -2.51 6.21
C ASN A 142 9.98 -2.57 7.52
N VAL A 143 10.44 -1.84 8.52
CA VAL A 143 9.74 -1.74 9.80
C VAL A 143 8.76 -0.57 9.74
N THR A 144 7.50 -0.89 9.48
CA THR A 144 6.41 0.07 9.32
C THR A 144 5.05 -0.59 9.43
N ALA A 145 4.07 0.13 9.94
CA ALA A 145 2.65 -0.23 9.85
C ALA A 145 1.88 0.69 8.87
N SER A 146 2.59 1.36 7.92
CA SER A 146 1.99 2.26 6.93
C SER A 146 1.13 3.34 7.62
N HIS A 147 -0.14 3.41 7.29
CA HIS A 147 -1.11 4.40 7.76
C HIS A 147 -1.92 3.99 9.01
N ASN A 148 -1.58 2.87 9.67
CA ASN A 148 -2.28 2.46 10.88
C ASN A 148 -2.08 3.49 12.01
N PRO A 149 -2.98 3.52 13.02
CA PRO A 149 -2.80 4.34 14.23
C PRO A 149 -1.46 4.08 14.94
N LYS A 150 -1.09 5.00 15.85
CA LYS A 150 0.22 5.03 16.51
C LYS A 150 0.57 3.79 17.34
N GLU A 151 -0.45 3.08 17.82
CA GLU A 151 -0.30 1.87 18.62
C GLU A 151 0.25 0.68 17.82
N TYR A 152 0.22 0.76 16.48
CA TYR A 152 0.66 -0.31 15.59
C TYR A 152 2.09 -0.13 15.12
N ASN A 153 2.77 -1.26 14.93
CA ASN A 153 3.96 -1.35 14.10
C ASN A 153 3.88 -2.61 13.22
N GLY A 154 4.83 -2.79 12.31
CA GLY A 154 4.85 -3.91 11.39
C GLY A 154 6.25 -4.25 10.91
N TYR A 155 6.36 -5.38 10.24
CA TYR A 155 7.60 -5.92 9.70
C TYR A 155 7.28 -6.46 8.31
N LYS A 156 7.42 -5.61 7.29
CA LYS A 156 7.21 -5.97 5.87
C LYS A 156 8.49 -6.60 5.32
N VAL A 157 8.35 -7.59 4.45
CA VAL A 157 9.47 -8.30 3.85
C VAL A 157 9.39 -8.28 2.33
N TYR A 158 10.54 -8.17 1.70
CA TYR A 158 10.74 -8.01 0.26
C TYR A 158 11.72 -9.04 -0.26
N TRP A 159 11.64 -9.39 -1.54
CA TRP A 159 12.56 -10.30 -2.19
C TRP A 159 13.43 -9.58 -3.21
N GLU A 160 14.29 -10.32 -3.90
CA GLU A 160 15.37 -9.80 -4.75
C GLU A 160 14.93 -8.88 -5.90
N ASP A 161 13.67 -8.94 -6.31
CA ASP A 161 13.11 -8.06 -7.32
C ASP A 161 12.67 -6.69 -6.76
N GLY A 162 12.71 -6.50 -5.43
CA GLY A 162 12.26 -5.30 -4.73
C GLY A 162 10.75 -5.24 -4.50
N ALA A 163 10.01 -6.32 -4.77
CA ALA A 163 8.60 -6.47 -4.42
C ALA A 163 8.41 -7.20 -3.08
N GLN A 164 7.23 -7.08 -2.48
CA GLN A 164 6.85 -7.87 -1.31
C GLN A 164 6.89 -9.37 -1.65
N LEU A 165 7.15 -10.20 -0.63
CA LEU A 165 7.39 -11.64 -0.81
C LEU A 165 6.32 -12.35 -1.64
N PRO A 166 6.73 -13.22 -2.57
CA PRO A 166 5.86 -14.23 -3.16
C PRO A 166 5.32 -15.20 -2.10
N PRO A 167 4.12 -15.79 -2.31
CA PRO A 167 3.49 -16.68 -1.34
C PRO A 167 4.38 -17.84 -0.89
N HIS A 168 5.11 -18.49 -1.79
CA HIS A 168 5.95 -19.66 -1.47
C HIS A 168 7.11 -19.33 -0.50
N HIS A 169 7.67 -18.11 -0.54
CA HIS A 169 8.66 -17.68 0.44
C HIS A 169 8.02 -17.35 1.79
N ALA A 170 6.83 -16.75 1.78
CA ALA A 170 6.08 -16.49 3.01
C ALA A 170 5.73 -17.81 3.73
N ASP A 171 5.27 -18.81 2.98
CA ASP A 171 4.99 -20.16 3.50
C ASP A 171 6.25 -20.83 4.07
N ALA A 172 7.39 -20.69 3.39
CA ALA A 172 8.67 -21.23 3.88
C ALA A 172 9.11 -20.56 5.21
N ILE A 173 8.91 -19.23 5.34
CA ILE A 173 9.20 -18.53 6.58
C ILE A 173 8.25 -18.98 7.69
N ALA A 174 6.95 -19.06 7.43
CA ALA A 174 5.95 -19.53 8.39
C ALA A 174 6.30 -20.94 8.90
N ALA A 175 6.65 -21.86 8.00
CA ALA A 175 7.09 -23.22 8.36
C ALA A 175 8.40 -23.26 9.18
N ALA A 176 9.31 -22.30 8.97
CA ALA A 176 10.51 -22.16 9.78
C ALA A 176 10.17 -21.66 11.19
N LEU A 177 9.27 -20.66 11.29
CA LEU A 177 8.85 -20.05 12.54
C LEU A 177 8.17 -21.03 13.50
N GLU A 178 7.45 -22.04 13.00
CA GLU A 178 6.84 -23.09 13.82
C GLU A 178 7.86 -23.89 14.65
N LYS A 179 9.13 -23.88 14.24
CA LYS A 179 10.23 -24.67 14.84
C LYS A 179 11.16 -23.84 15.71
N ILE A 180 10.98 -22.53 15.76
CA ILE A 180 11.86 -21.59 16.45
C ILE A 180 11.22 -21.15 17.77
N ASP A 181 11.90 -21.40 18.89
CA ASP A 181 11.53 -20.81 20.17
C ASP A 181 11.89 -19.32 20.20
N VAL A 182 10.93 -18.48 20.61
CA VAL A 182 11.04 -17.03 20.58
C VAL A 182 12.19 -16.45 21.41
N PHE A 183 12.71 -17.20 22.39
CA PHE A 183 13.79 -16.76 23.27
C PHE A 183 15.10 -17.52 23.06
N ASN A 184 15.02 -18.86 22.84
CA ASN A 184 16.18 -19.74 22.95
C ASN A 184 16.89 -20.02 21.63
N ASP A 185 16.19 -19.90 20.50
CA ASP A 185 16.70 -20.28 19.18
C ASP A 185 17.15 -19.07 18.33
N ILE A 186 17.15 -17.87 18.93
CA ILE A 186 17.49 -16.63 18.23
C ILE A 186 19.01 -16.39 18.30
N ARG A 187 19.65 -16.32 17.14
CA ARG A 187 21.05 -15.88 17.04
C ARG A 187 21.12 -14.36 17.00
N ARG A 188 22.03 -13.79 17.77
CA ARG A 188 22.23 -12.34 17.79
C ARG A 188 23.73 -12.02 17.84
N MET A 189 24.10 -10.94 17.15
CA MET A 189 25.40 -10.31 17.26
C MET A 189 25.17 -8.85 17.63
N ASP A 190 26.01 -8.30 18.52
CA ASP A 190 25.94 -6.88 18.84
C ASP A 190 26.08 -6.04 17.56
N PHE A 191 25.29 -4.98 17.44
CA PHE A 191 25.25 -4.14 16.24
C PHE A 191 26.61 -3.53 15.90
N ASP A 192 27.31 -2.96 16.89
CA ASP A 192 28.59 -2.31 16.67
C ASP A 192 29.71 -3.32 16.38
N GLU A 193 29.61 -4.53 16.95
CA GLU A 193 30.52 -5.65 16.60
C GLU A 193 30.27 -6.10 15.15
N ALA A 194 29.04 -6.20 14.73
CA ALA A 194 28.69 -6.57 13.36
C ALA A 194 29.14 -5.51 12.33
N VAL A 195 29.04 -4.22 12.67
CA VAL A 195 29.61 -3.12 11.86
C VAL A 195 31.14 -3.25 11.75
N LYS A 196 31.83 -3.48 12.88
CA LYS A 196 33.30 -3.68 12.88
C LYS A 196 33.74 -4.91 12.10
N ALA A 197 32.90 -5.95 12.08
CA ALA A 197 33.12 -7.17 11.30
C ALA A 197 32.82 -7.01 9.79
N GLY A 198 32.29 -5.85 9.37
CA GLY A 198 31.88 -5.59 7.98
C GLY A 198 30.62 -6.34 7.55
N LEU A 199 29.83 -6.84 8.50
CA LEU A 199 28.55 -7.51 8.23
C LEU A 199 27.39 -6.53 8.14
N ILE A 200 27.49 -5.36 8.76
CA ILE A 200 26.50 -4.27 8.66
C ILE A 200 27.15 -3.04 8.07
N GLU A 201 26.57 -2.49 7.02
CA GLU A 201 26.91 -1.19 6.46
C GLU A 201 25.70 -0.25 6.45
N THR A 202 25.94 1.05 6.56
CA THR A 202 24.89 2.07 6.64
C THR A 202 24.64 2.69 5.27
N MET A 203 23.37 2.80 4.88
CA MET A 203 22.90 3.58 3.73
C MET A 203 22.41 4.97 4.20
N GLY A 204 22.57 5.97 3.35
CA GLY A 204 22.16 7.34 3.64
C GLY A 204 22.10 8.20 2.37
N ASP A 205 22.62 9.43 2.43
CA ASP A 205 22.53 10.45 1.38
C ASP A 205 22.98 9.99 -0.03
N GLU A 206 23.89 9.01 -0.13
CA GLU A 206 24.27 8.47 -1.45
C GLU A 206 23.13 7.66 -2.07
N THR A 207 22.43 6.86 -1.26
CA THR A 207 21.25 6.10 -1.71
C THR A 207 20.12 7.06 -2.07
N ASP A 208 19.88 8.10 -1.23
CA ASP A 208 18.90 9.16 -1.52
C ASP A 208 19.19 9.80 -2.89
N ARG A 209 20.43 10.18 -3.19
CA ARG A 209 20.81 10.80 -4.47
C ARG A 209 20.55 9.88 -5.67
N ARG A 210 20.86 8.59 -5.56
CA ARG A 210 20.62 7.60 -6.62
C ARG A 210 19.13 7.36 -6.82
N PHE A 211 18.36 7.26 -5.74
CA PHE A 211 16.92 7.15 -5.81
C PHE A 211 16.30 8.38 -6.48
N MET A 212 16.66 9.58 -6.01
CA MET A 212 16.17 10.85 -6.53
C MET A 212 16.56 11.09 -7.99
N ALA A 213 17.68 10.56 -8.47
CA ALA A 213 18.04 10.60 -9.89
C ALA A 213 17.02 9.83 -10.75
N ASN A 214 16.54 8.68 -10.27
CA ASN A 214 15.50 7.91 -10.94
C ASN A 214 14.13 8.62 -10.86
N VAL A 215 13.76 9.14 -9.68
CA VAL A 215 12.53 9.94 -9.49
C VAL A 215 12.48 11.10 -10.48
N THR A 216 13.53 11.91 -10.55
CA THR A 216 13.56 13.12 -11.40
C THR A 216 13.65 12.81 -12.88
N ALA A 217 14.16 11.64 -13.28
CA ALA A 217 14.13 11.16 -14.67
C ALA A 217 12.70 10.92 -15.18
N MET A 218 11.73 10.75 -14.27
CA MET A 218 10.31 10.58 -14.62
C MET A 218 9.62 11.87 -15.03
N ILE A 219 10.21 13.05 -14.82
CA ILE A 219 9.66 14.35 -15.24
C ILE A 219 9.46 14.35 -16.77
N ASN A 220 8.26 14.73 -17.23
CA ASN A 220 7.88 14.74 -18.64
C ASN A 220 7.89 16.15 -19.26
N ASP A 221 7.46 17.17 -18.51
CA ASP A 221 7.24 18.52 -19.06
C ASP A 221 7.69 19.64 -18.10
N LYS A 222 8.98 19.68 -17.83
CA LYS A 222 9.60 20.72 -16.98
C LYS A 222 9.44 22.13 -17.55
N GLU A 223 9.36 22.26 -18.86
CA GLU A 223 9.21 23.56 -19.53
C GLU A 223 7.85 24.19 -19.23
N THR A 224 6.77 23.39 -19.23
CA THR A 224 5.44 23.89 -18.88
C THR A 224 5.34 24.25 -17.40
N VAL A 225 5.95 23.48 -16.52
CA VAL A 225 6.05 23.82 -15.09
C VAL A 225 6.76 25.16 -14.89
N ALA A 226 7.85 25.41 -15.62
CA ALA A 226 8.60 26.67 -15.53
C ALA A 226 7.76 27.91 -15.92
N LYS A 227 6.76 27.77 -16.81
CA LYS A 227 5.87 28.88 -17.22
C LYS A 227 4.98 29.38 -16.08
N VAL A 228 4.62 28.52 -15.14
CA VAL A 228 3.74 28.84 -13.99
C VAL A 228 4.48 28.90 -12.67
N ALA A 229 5.80 28.70 -12.65
CA ALA A 229 6.61 28.59 -11.44
C ALA A 229 6.48 29.78 -10.48
N ASP A 230 6.19 30.98 -11.01
CA ASP A 230 6.04 32.22 -10.21
C ASP A 230 4.63 32.40 -9.62
N THR A 231 3.65 31.65 -10.08
CA THR A 231 2.24 31.78 -9.64
C THR A 231 1.66 30.50 -9.05
N PHE A 232 2.13 29.35 -9.48
CA PHE A 232 1.66 28.05 -9.00
C PHE A 232 2.12 27.79 -7.58
N LYS A 233 1.15 27.54 -6.69
CA LYS A 233 1.36 27.27 -5.28
C LYS A 233 0.82 25.89 -4.94
N LEU A 234 1.46 25.20 -3.99
CA LEU A 234 0.92 23.98 -3.41
C LEU A 234 1.25 23.89 -1.92
N VAL A 235 0.40 23.22 -1.17
CA VAL A 235 0.65 22.82 0.22
C VAL A 235 1.01 21.33 0.26
N TYR A 236 1.98 20.98 1.08
CA TYR A 236 2.39 19.60 1.30
C TYR A 236 2.42 19.24 2.79
N THR A 237 1.95 18.04 3.11
CA THR A 237 2.08 17.44 4.44
C THR A 237 2.51 15.97 4.36
N PRO A 238 3.53 15.55 5.13
CA PRO A 238 3.95 14.16 5.27
C PRO A 238 3.24 13.42 6.42
N PHE A 239 2.27 14.01 7.11
CA PHE A 239 1.65 13.43 8.31
C PHE A 239 2.67 12.88 9.31
N HIS A 240 3.72 13.67 9.64
CA HIS A 240 4.85 13.30 10.50
C HIS A 240 5.79 12.20 9.95
N GLY A 241 5.61 11.77 8.70
CA GLY A 241 6.25 10.59 8.12
C GLY A 241 7.48 10.85 7.25
N CYS A 242 7.93 9.78 6.60
CA CYS A 242 9.18 9.69 5.82
C CYS A 242 9.24 10.63 4.62
N GLY A 243 8.11 11.08 4.11
CA GLY A 243 8.07 11.99 2.95
C GLY A 243 8.66 13.36 3.19
N TYR A 244 8.93 13.76 4.44
CA TYR A 244 9.38 15.09 4.84
C TYR A 244 10.64 15.60 4.13
N LYS A 245 11.54 14.70 3.73
CA LYS A 245 12.82 15.03 3.08
C LYS A 245 12.70 14.96 1.55
N LEU A 246 12.38 13.80 1.02
CA LEU A 246 12.51 13.51 -0.42
C LEU A 246 11.36 14.08 -1.25
N VAL A 247 10.13 14.19 -0.73
CA VAL A 247 9.03 14.79 -1.49
C VAL A 247 9.28 16.28 -1.74
N PRO A 248 9.59 17.12 -0.74
CA PRO A 248 9.96 18.52 -1.00
C PRO A 248 11.16 18.68 -1.93
N GLU A 249 12.14 17.79 -1.88
CA GLU A 249 13.29 17.79 -2.79
C GLU A 249 12.86 17.50 -4.23
N ALA A 250 12.02 16.50 -4.45
CA ALA A 250 11.47 16.17 -5.77
C ALA A 250 10.68 17.34 -6.36
N LEU A 251 9.83 17.99 -5.56
CA LEU A 251 9.02 19.13 -5.98
C LEU A 251 9.86 20.36 -6.34
N ARG A 252 10.90 20.65 -5.54
CA ARG A 252 11.86 21.74 -5.87
C ARG A 252 12.65 21.44 -7.13
N THR A 253 13.07 20.18 -7.32
CA THR A 253 13.79 19.75 -8.54
C THR A 253 12.92 19.81 -9.79
N LEU A 254 11.61 19.57 -9.64
CA LEU A 254 10.63 19.79 -10.71
C LEU A 254 10.57 21.28 -11.10
N GLY A 255 10.86 22.21 -10.19
CA GLY A 255 10.88 23.64 -10.44
C GLY A 255 9.83 24.44 -9.66
N ILE A 256 9.18 23.83 -8.68
CA ILE A 256 8.17 24.51 -7.85
C ILE A 256 8.85 25.51 -6.90
N LYS A 257 8.48 26.79 -7.05
CA LYS A 257 9.00 27.89 -6.21
C LYS A 257 8.17 28.14 -4.95
N HIS A 258 6.85 27.95 -5.01
CA HIS A 258 5.92 28.24 -3.92
C HIS A 258 5.38 26.94 -3.30
N LEU A 259 6.30 26.11 -2.81
CA LEU A 259 6.00 24.95 -1.99
C LEU A 259 5.85 25.38 -0.53
N ILE A 260 4.68 25.16 0.05
CA ILE A 260 4.35 25.48 1.43
C ILE A 260 4.16 24.16 2.19
N CYS A 261 5.14 23.82 3.03
CA CYS A 261 5.04 22.62 3.86
C CYS A 261 4.32 22.95 5.18
N GLU A 262 3.39 22.10 5.61
CA GLU A 262 2.68 22.27 6.89
C GLU A 262 3.66 22.06 8.06
N PRO A 263 4.01 23.10 8.83
CA PRO A 263 5.17 23.06 9.72
C PRO A 263 5.03 22.10 10.91
N LYS A 264 3.80 21.88 11.41
CA LYS A 264 3.57 20.96 12.54
C LYS A 264 3.68 19.51 12.11
N GLN A 265 3.22 19.20 10.91
CA GLN A 265 3.24 17.83 10.36
C GLN A 265 4.57 17.48 9.66
N MET A 266 5.44 18.46 9.40
CA MET A 266 6.83 18.24 8.97
C MET A 266 7.73 17.76 10.11
N VAL A 267 7.29 17.87 11.36
CA VAL A 267 8.00 17.33 12.53
C VAL A 267 7.80 15.80 12.57
N ILE A 268 8.91 15.07 12.57
CA ILE A 268 8.88 13.61 12.68
C ILE A 268 8.44 13.23 14.10
N ASP A 269 7.34 12.49 14.20
CA ASP A 269 6.78 12.09 15.48
C ASP A 269 5.94 10.81 15.33
N GLY A 270 6.36 9.73 15.99
CA GLY A 270 5.69 8.44 15.96
C GLY A 270 4.34 8.41 16.73
N ASP A 271 4.05 9.44 17.51
CA ASP A 271 2.77 9.60 18.20
C ASP A 271 1.70 10.26 17.34
N PHE A 272 2.06 10.79 16.16
CA PHE A 272 1.14 11.46 15.23
C PHE A 272 0.22 12.50 15.91
N PRO A 273 0.76 13.49 16.65
CA PRO A 273 -0.04 14.33 17.57
C PRO A 273 -1.11 15.17 16.90
N THR A 274 -1.07 15.33 15.58
CA THR A 274 -2.05 16.13 14.83
C THR A 274 -3.02 15.31 14.00
N VAL A 275 -2.86 13.97 13.93
CA VAL A 275 -3.72 13.08 13.14
C VAL A 275 -4.01 11.80 13.93
N VAL A 276 -5.27 11.41 14.00
CA VAL A 276 -5.67 10.13 14.66
C VAL A 276 -5.27 8.93 13.80
N SER A 277 -5.45 9.04 12.49
CA SER A 277 -5.03 8.04 11.50
C SER A 277 -4.31 8.76 10.37
N PRO A 278 -2.99 8.56 10.22
CA PRO A 278 -2.18 9.23 9.20
C PRO A 278 -2.36 8.59 7.82
N ASN A 279 -3.62 8.43 7.40
CA ASN A 279 -4.03 7.84 6.13
C ASN A 279 -4.54 8.94 5.19
N PRO A 280 -3.93 9.15 4.01
CA PRO A 280 -4.39 10.16 3.06
C PRO A 280 -5.78 9.88 2.46
N GLU A 281 -6.38 8.72 2.72
CA GLU A 281 -7.79 8.45 2.46
C GLU A 281 -8.73 9.22 3.40
N ASN A 282 -8.24 9.63 4.58
CA ASN A 282 -9.01 10.30 5.62
C ASN A 282 -8.88 11.82 5.50
N PRO A 283 -9.92 12.54 5.03
CA PRO A 283 -9.86 13.98 4.85
C PRO A 283 -9.55 14.77 6.12
N GLU A 284 -9.93 14.25 7.29
CA GLU A 284 -9.67 14.89 8.58
C GLU A 284 -8.19 15.08 8.90
N GLY A 285 -7.30 14.28 8.33
CA GLY A 285 -5.84 14.45 8.50
C GLY A 285 -5.31 15.73 7.85
N PHE A 286 -6.03 16.24 6.87
CA PHE A 286 -5.62 17.42 6.09
C PHE A 286 -6.02 18.77 6.72
N TYR A 287 -6.70 18.81 7.86
CA TYR A 287 -7.28 20.05 8.39
C TYR A 287 -6.26 21.20 8.54
N LEU A 288 -5.03 20.92 9.03
CA LEU A 288 -3.96 21.93 9.13
C LEU A 288 -3.47 22.39 7.75
N ALA A 289 -3.33 21.47 6.82
CA ALA A 289 -2.92 21.77 5.45
C ALA A 289 -4.01 22.58 4.70
N ILE A 290 -5.29 22.31 4.98
CA ILE A 290 -6.42 23.06 4.42
C ILE A 290 -6.43 24.49 4.98
N ASP A 291 -6.22 24.69 6.28
CA ASP A 291 -6.14 26.03 6.87
C ASP A 291 -4.98 26.83 6.28
N LEU A 292 -3.81 26.18 6.15
CA LEU A 292 -2.63 26.78 5.53
C LEU A 292 -2.86 27.12 4.05
N ALA A 293 -3.60 26.28 3.32
CA ALA A 293 -3.97 26.53 1.93
C ALA A 293 -4.93 27.70 1.78
N ARG A 294 -5.92 27.84 2.69
CA ARG A 294 -6.84 29.00 2.73
C ARG A 294 -6.09 30.30 2.98
N GLU A 295 -5.18 30.32 3.95
CA GLU A 295 -4.38 31.50 4.31
C GLU A 295 -3.50 32.00 3.15
N ASN A 296 -3.04 31.09 2.30
CA ASN A 296 -2.10 31.38 1.20
C ASN A 296 -2.74 31.39 -0.18
N ASP A 297 -4.07 31.21 -0.27
CA ASP A 297 -4.81 31.11 -1.52
C ASP A 297 -4.24 30.04 -2.45
N VAL A 298 -4.26 28.78 -1.99
CA VAL A 298 -3.73 27.60 -2.68
C VAL A 298 -4.86 26.65 -3.04
N ASP A 299 -4.90 26.16 -4.28
CA ASP A 299 -5.97 25.26 -4.76
C ASP A 299 -5.64 23.77 -4.63
N PHE A 300 -4.38 23.43 -4.35
CA PHE A 300 -3.87 22.07 -4.44
C PHE A 300 -3.03 21.69 -3.22
N ILE A 301 -3.42 20.59 -2.56
CA ILE A 301 -2.73 20.04 -1.37
C ILE A 301 -2.35 18.59 -1.63
N LEU A 302 -1.13 18.23 -1.25
CA LEU A 302 -0.61 16.85 -1.23
C LEU A 302 -0.43 16.37 0.20
N GLY A 303 -0.78 15.11 0.48
CA GLY A 303 -0.48 14.45 1.75
C GLY A 303 0.03 13.03 1.54
N THR A 304 1.15 12.66 2.17
CA THR A 304 1.71 11.30 2.13
C THR A 304 1.57 10.60 3.47
N ASP A 305 1.36 9.28 3.45
CA ASP A 305 1.32 8.47 4.67
C ASP A 305 2.71 8.30 5.32
N PRO A 306 2.79 7.75 6.54
CA PRO A 306 4.06 7.71 7.30
C PRO A 306 5.22 7.03 6.61
N ASP A 307 5.02 5.96 5.86
CA ASP A 307 6.08 5.28 5.10
C ASP A 307 6.16 5.73 3.63
N SER A 308 5.39 6.78 3.28
CA SER A 308 5.45 7.48 1.97
C SER A 308 5.29 6.57 0.77
N ASP A 309 4.44 5.55 0.91
CA ASP A 309 4.05 4.67 -0.20
C ASP A 309 2.69 5.07 -0.81
N ARG A 310 1.90 5.93 -0.10
CA ARG A 310 0.62 6.48 -0.57
C ARG A 310 0.64 8.00 -0.58
N VAL A 311 -0.08 8.58 -1.54
CA VAL A 311 -0.32 10.02 -1.63
C VAL A 311 -1.77 10.32 -1.94
N GLY A 312 -2.39 11.17 -1.14
CA GLY A 312 -3.70 11.75 -1.36
C GLY A 312 -3.62 13.22 -1.73
N ILE A 313 -4.64 13.69 -2.42
CA ILE A 313 -4.76 15.10 -2.81
C ILE A 313 -6.09 15.69 -2.37
N MET A 314 -6.03 16.97 -1.98
CA MET A 314 -7.20 17.81 -1.78
C MET A 314 -7.17 18.93 -2.83
N ILE A 315 -8.32 19.24 -3.41
CA ILE A 315 -8.47 20.29 -4.41
C ILE A 315 -9.60 21.25 -4.00
N ARG A 316 -9.43 22.53 -4.32
CA ARG A 316 -10.47 23.52 -4.10
C ARG A 316 -11.47 23.49 -5.25
N ASP A 317 -12.77 23.37 -4.94
CA ASP A 317 -13.85 23.42 -5.93
C ASP A 317 -14.28 24.87 -6.23
N HIS A 318 -15.20 25.03 -7.17
CA HIS A 318 -15.71 26.35 -7.57
C HIS A 318 -16.49 27.08 -6.44
N SER A 319 -16.92 26.39 -5.39
CA SER A 319 -17.52 27.04 -4.20
C SER A 319 -16.47 27.55 -3.20
N GLY A 320 -15.19 27.23 -3.42
CA GLY A 320 -14.08 27.56 -2.53
C GLY A 320 -13.82 26.51 -1.45
N GLU A 321 -14.56 25.40 -1.46
CA GLU A 321 -14.38 24.32 -0.49
C GLU A 321 -13.34 23.30 -0.96
N TYR A 322 -12.55 22.77 -0.01
CA TYR A 322 -11.56 21.72 -0.30
C TYR A 322 -12.20 20.35 -0.24
N ARG A 323 -12.02 19.58 -1.31
CA ARG A 323 -12.55 18.23 -1.45
C ARG A 323 -11.44 17.21 -1.65
N PRO A 324 -11.55 16.02 -1.04
CA PRO A 324 -10.65 14.92 -1.33
C PRO A 324 -10.92 14.42 -2.77
N VAL A 325 -9.84 14.13 -3.47
CA VAL A 325 -9.91 13.38 -4.74
C VAL A 325 -9.62 11.92 -4.40
N THR A 326 -10.55 11.04 -4.72
CA THR A 326 -10.38 9.61 -4.41
C THR A 326 -9.17 9.01 -5.13
N GLY A 327 -8.65 7.88 -4.63
CA GLY A 327 -7.56 7.19 -5.31
C GLY A 327 -7.90 6.78 -6.74
N ASN A 328 -9.17 6.40 -6.99
CA ASN A 328 -9.68 6.14 -8.33
C ASN A 328 -9.62 7.39 -9.22
N GLN A 329 -10.13 8.51 -8.76
CA GLN A 329 -10.11 9.79 -9.49
C GLN A 329 -8.69 10.28 -9.74
N THR A 330 -7.85 10.24 -8.71
CA THR A 330 -6.42 10.61 -8.82
C THR A 330 -5.69 9.73 -9.84
N GLY A 331 -5.94 8.42 -9.79
CA GLY A 331 -5.32 7.46 -10.70
C GLY A 331 -5.71 7.69 -12.16
N VAL A 332 -6.99 7.96 -12.46
CA VAL A 332 -7.42 8.21 -13.84
C VAL A 332 -6.95 9.58 -14.36
N LEU A 333 -6.92 10.62 -13.50
CA LEU A 333 -6.34 11.91 -13.84
C LEU A 333 -4.86 11.78 -14.21
N LEU A 334 -4.10 11.08 -13.36
CA LEU A 334 -2.67 10.88 -13.58
C LEU A 334 -2.41 10.02 -14.82
N LEU A 335 -3.20 8.97 -15.06
CA LEU A 335 -3.08 8.11 -16.23
C LEU A 335 -3.31 8.88 -17.54
N ASP A 336 -4.40 9.67 -17.65
CA ASP A 336 -4.69 10.47 -18.84
C ASP A 336 -3.59 11.51 -19.09
N TYR A 337 -3.14 12.20 -18.03
CA TYR A 337 -2.02 13.13 -18.10
C TYR A 337 -0.73 12.48 -18.59
N LEU A 338 -0.32 11.35 -17.96
CA LEU A 338 0.91 10.63 -18.30
C LEU A 338 0.93 10.18 -19.75
N ILE A 339 -0.17 9.61 -20.25
CA ILE A 339 -0.29 9.21 -21.66
C ILE A 339 -0.03 10.40 -22.58
N GLY A 340 -0.65 11.53 -22.30
CA GLY A 340 -0.45 12.77 -23.07
C GLY A 340 0.98 13.32 -22.96
N ALA A 341 1.51 13.38 -21.74
CA ALA A 341 2.83 13.92 -21.45
C ALA A 341 3.96 13.08 -22.07
N MET A 342 3.88 11.75 -21.93
CA MET A 342 4.86 10.83 -22.54
C MET A 342 4.86 10.87 -24.05
N ARG A 343 3.69 11.10 -24.69
CA ARG A 343 3.61 11.31 -26.13
C ARG A 343 4.26 12.62 -26.54
N ARG A 344 3.96 13.73 -25.86
CA ARG A 344 4.57 15.04 -26.15
C ARG A 344 6.08 15.03 -25.96
N SER A 345 6.59 14.33 -24.93
CA SER A 345 8.02 14.23 -24.64
C SER A 345 8.76 13.14 -25.44
N GLY A 346 8.05 12.36 -26.26
CA GLY A 346 8.64 11.25 -27.02
C GLY A 346 9.07 10.04 -26.16
N LYS A 347 8.59 9.95 -24.91
CA LYS A 347 8.91 8.86 -23.96
C LYS A 347 7.91 7.69 -24.00
N MET A 348 6.84 7.77 -24.80
CA MET A 348 5.84 6.71 -24.89
C MET A 348 6.46 5.44 -25.49
N PRO A 349 6.41 4.30 -24.79
CA PRO A 349 6.92 3.04 -25.34
C PRO A 349 6.04 2.53 -26.48
N GLU A 350 6.58 1.61 -27.29
CA GLU A 350 5.87 1.02 -28.43
C GLU A 350 4.64 0.22 -28.01
N LYS A 351 4.74 -0.52 -26.90
CA LYS A 351 3.65 -1.35 -26.33
C LYS A 351 3.34 -0.86 -24.91
N PRO A 352 2.64 0.29 -24.74
CA PRO A 352 2.38 0.82 -23.42
C PRO A 352 1.31 0.00 -22.68
N VAL A 353 1.53 -0.22 -21.40
CA VAL A 353 0.64 -0.99 -20.52
C VAL A 353 0.32 -0.19 -19.26
N ALA A 354 -0.93 -0.23 -18.82
CA ALA A 354 -1.38 0.20 -17.51
C ALA A 354 -1.87 -1.01 -16.70
N LEU A 355 -1.61 -1.01 -15.39
CA LEU A 355 -2.10 -2.04 -14.47
C LEU A 355 -3.04 -1.40 -13.45
N LYS A 356 -4.14 -2.08 -13.14
CA LYS A 356 -5.06 -1.75 -12.06
C LYS A 356 -5.50 -3.00 -11.32
N THR A 357 -6.11 -2.85 -10.14
CA THR A 357 -6.71 -4.01 -9.48
C THR A 357 -8.11 -4.29 -10.00
N ILE A 358 -8.60 -5.51 -9.75
CA ILE A 358 -9.98 -5.91 -10.07
C ILE A 358 -11.05 -5.04 -9.39
N VAL A 359 -10.69 -4.33 -8.31
CA VAL A 359 -11.58 -3.44 -7.54
C VAL A 359 -11.34 -1.95 -7.81
N THR A 360 -10.38 -1.62 -8.66
CA THR A 360 -10.10 -0.26 -9.12
C THR A 360 -11.06 0.10 -10.27
N THR A 361 -11.42 1.37 -10.41
CA THR A 361 -12.41 1.88 -11.37
C THR A 361 -12.21 1.36 -12.81
N GLU A 362 -13.30 1.02 -13.48
CA GLU A 362 -13.29 0.68 -14.91
C GLU A 362 -13.04 1.91 -15.81
N MET A 363 -13.16 3.13 -15.29
CA MET A 363 -12.75 4.35 -16.00
C MET A 363 -11.28 4.31 -16.40
N ALA A 364 -10.41 3.69 -15.59
CA ALA A 364 -8.99 3.53 -15.93
C ALA A 364 -8.78 2.70 -17.21
N ARG A 365 -9.53 1.61 -17.37
CA ARG A 365 -9.53 0.81 -18.60
C ARG A 365 -10.00 1.64 -19.78
N LYS A 366 -11.10 2.37 -19.59
CA LYS A 366 -11.65 3.26 -20.63
C LYS A 366 -10.64 4.31 -21.07
N VAL A 367 -9.96 4.97 -20.13
CA VAL A 367 -8.89 5.95 -20.42
C VAL A 367 -7.74 5.29 -21.19
N ALA A 368 -7.21 4.17 -20.67
CA ALA A 368 -6.08 3.47 -21.27
C ALA A 368 -6.38 3.03 -22.72
N GLU A 369 -7.44 2.24 -22.91
CA GLU A 369 -7.79 1.64 -24.20
C GLU A 369 -8.19 2.68 -25.24
N SER A 370 -8.92 3.75 -24.85
CA SER A 370 -9.24 4.87 -25.73
C SER A 370 -8.00 5.61 -26.23
N ASN A 371 -6.89 5.45 -25.55
CA ASN A 371 -5.60 6.04 -25.90
C ASN A 371 -4.55 5.00 -26.36
N GLY A 372 -4.96 3.79 -26.78
CA GLY A 372 -4.05 2.77 -27.30
C GLY A 372 -3.04 2.22 -26.28
N VAL A 373 -3.40 2.25 -24.99
CA VAL A 373 -2.65 1.64 -23.89
C VAL A 373 -3.38 0.39 -23.47
N THR A 374 -2.69 -0.76 -23.40
CA THR A 374 -3.28 -2.00 -22.93
C THR A 374 -3.49 -1.94 -21.41
N CYS A 375 -4.68 -2.32 -20.92
CA CYS A 375 -4.98 -2.30 -19.49
C CYS A 375 -5.21 -3.72 -18.97
N TYR A 376 -4.40 -4.15 -17.99
CA TYR A 376 -4.59 -5.42 -17.31
C TYR A 376 -5.08 -5.22 -15.88
N ASP A 377 -5.93 -6.17 -15.44
CA ASP A 377 -6.31 -6.32 -14.05
C ASP A 377 -5.32 -7.22 -13.30
N THR A 378 -5.12 -6.93 -12.02
CA THR A 378 -4.43 -7.81 -11.07
C THR A 378 -5.30 -8.01 -9.83
N PHE A 379 -4.93 -8.95 -8.97
CA PHE A 379 -5.47 -8.96 -7.62
C PHE A 379 -4.99 -7.74 -6.83
N THR A 380 -5.71 -7.42 -5.75
CA THR A 380 -5.34 -6.34 -4.82
C THR A 380 -4.00 -6.64 -4.14
N GLY A 381 -3.11 -5.68 -4.14
CA GLY A 381 -1.76 -5.74 -3.59
C GLY A 381 -0.67 -5.57 -4.65
N PHE A 382 0.25 -4.65 -4.41
CA PHE A 382 1.29 -4.27 -5.38
C PHE A 382 2.23 -5.40 -5.78
N LYS A 383 2.37 -6.45 -4.96
CA LYS A 383 3.11 -7.66 -5.34
C LYS A 383 2.58 -8.30 -6.64
N PHE A 384 1.26 -8.33 -6.84
CA PHE A 384 0.66 -8.88 -8.06
C PHE A 384 0.88 -7.96 -9.27
N MET A 385 0.89 -6.63 -9.06
CA MET A 385 1.26 -5.68 -10.10
C MET A 385 2.74 -5.79 -10.47
N ALA A 386 3.62 -5.95 -9.48
CA ALA A 386 5.05 -6.17 -9.70
C ALA A 386 5.31 -7.48 -10.46
N GLU A 387 4.65 -8.57 -10.08
CA GLU A 387 4.72 -9.87 -10.76
C GLU A 387 4.26 -9.74 -12.23
N LYS A 388 3.09 -9.13 -12.48
CA LYS A 388 2.58 -8.92 -13.84
C LYS A 388 3.51 -8.02 -14.66
N LYS A 389 4.04 -6.93 -14.06
CA LYS A 389 5.03 -6.06 -14.69
C LYS A 389 6.28 -6.85 -15.08
N ASN A 390 6.85 -7.61 -14.16
CA ASN A 390 8.05 -8.41 -14.42
C ASN A 390 7.81 -9.44 -15.54
N ALA A 391 6.66 -10.11 -15.54
CA ALA A 391 6.29 -11.10 -16.56
C ALA A 391 6.15 -10.46 -17.94
N LEU A 392 5.42 -9.35 -18.07
CA LEU A 392 5.22 -8.64 -19.34
C LEU A 392 6.55 -8.12 -19.93
N GLU A 393 7.41 -7.56 -19.08
CA GLU A 393 8.70 -7.01 -19.50
C GLU A 393 9.67 -8.12 -19.90
N ALA A 394 9.73 -9.23 -19.17
CA ALA A 394 10.55 -10.38 -19.50
C ALA A 394 10.13 -11.06 -20.81
N ALA A 395 8.82 -11.12 -21.09
CA ALA A 395 8.28 -11.67 -22.34
C ALA A 395 8.37 -10.69 -23.54
N GLY A 396 8.71 -9.41 -23.31
CA GLY A 396 8.67 -8.37 -24.34
C GLY A 396 7.25 -8.07 -24.86
N GLU A 397 6.24 -8.36 -24.03
CA GLU A 397 4.83 -8.17 -24.38
C GLU A 397 4.32 -6.76 -24.09
N GLY A 398 5.04 -5.98 -23.29
CA GLY A 398 4.70 -4.58 -23.04
C GLY A 398 5.58 -3.92 -21.99
N LYS A 399 5.52 -2.58 -21.96
CA LYS A 399 6.17 -1.72 -20.98
C LYS A 399 5.12 -1.08 -20.09
N VAL A 400 5.16 -1.38 -18.80
CA VAL A 400 4.22 -0.79 -17.85
C VAL A 400 4.60 0.66 -17.58
N ILE A 401 3.72 1.58 -17.97
CA ILE A 401 3.90 3.02 -17.78
C ILE A 401 3.30 3.52 -16.46
N PHE A 402 2.28 2.82 -15.95
CA PHE A 402 1.56 3.19 -14.74
C PHE A 402 0.84 1.99 -14.12
N SER A 403 0.91 1.89 -12.80
CA SER A 403 0.14 0.93 -12.02
C SER A 403 -0.44 1.63 -10.80
N TYR A 404 -1.71 1.35 -10.44
CA TYR A 404 -2.28 1.96 -9.25
C TYR A 404 -3.41 1.16 -8.61
N GLU A 405 -3.65 1.42 -7.34
CA GLU A 405 -4.77 0.94 -6.55
C GLU A 405 -5.68 2.09 -6.13
N GLU A 406 -6.97 1.79 -5.97
CA GLU A 406 -7.97 2.73 -5.45
C GLU A 406 -7.62 3.27 -4.06
N SER A 407 -6.76 2.58 -3.33
CA SER A 407 -6.29 2.93 -1.99
C SER A 407 -5.07 3.87 -1.99
N TYR A 408 -4.98 4.78 -2.97
CA TYR A 408 -3.98 5.87 -3.05
C TYR A 408 -2.53 5.43 -3.25
N GLY A 409 -2.31 4.20 -3.71
CA GLY A 409 -1.00 3.68 -4.08
C GLY A 409 -0.75 3.75 -5.59
N TYR A 410 0.43 4.25 -5.99
CA TYR A 410 0.82 4.44 -7.39
C TYR A 410 2.24 3.94 -7.59
N MET A 411 2.51 3.25 -8.70
CA MET A 411 3.85 2.79 -9.07
C MET A 411 4.18 3.25 -10.48
N LEU A 412 5.33 3.92 -10.60
CA LEU A 412 5.85 4.46 -11.84
C LEU A 412 7.34 4.12 -11.98
N GLY A 413 7.82 4.07 -13.22
CA GLY A 413 9.22 3.76 -13.50
C GLY A 413 9.58 2.27 -13.32
N ASP A 414 10.88 1.99 -13.43
CA ASP A 414 11.42 0.62 -13.42
C ASP A 414 12.31 0.33 -12.22
N TYR A 415 12.60 1.35 -11.43
CA TYR A 415 13.54 1.26 -10.32
C TYR A 415 12.91 0.75 -9.01
N VAL A 416 11.57 0.70 -8.94
CA VAL A 416 10.80 0.18 -7.80
C VAL A 416 9.85 -0.94 -8.23
N ARG A 417 9.40 -1.74 -7.26
CA ARG A 417 8.37 -2.79 -7.40
C ARG A 417 7.30 -2.71 -6.31
N ASP A 418 7.18 -1.55 -5.69
CA ASP A 418 6.10 -1.21 -4.75
C ASP A 418 5.62 0.23 -5.03
N LYS A 419 4.60 0.67 -4.32
CA LYS A 419 4.04 2.02 -4.37
C LYS A 419 5.11 3.07 -4.08
N ASP A 420 5.09 4.16 -4.82
CA ASP A 420 6.04 5.26 -4.69
C ASP A 420 5.31 6.61 -4.60
N ALA A 421 5.10 7.10 -3.38
CA ALA A 421 4.48 8.40 -3.18
C ALA A 421 5.43 9.56 -3.48
N VAL A 422 6.74 9.36 -3.50
CA VAL A 422 7.71 10.43 -3.84
C VAL A 422 7.55 10.80 -5.32
N THR A 423 7.63 9.81 -6.21
CA THR A 423 7.44 10.01 -7.65
C THR A 423 6.02 10.41 -7.99
N ALA A 424 5.02 9.78 -7.34
CA ALA A 424 3.62 10.12 -7.57
C ALA A 424 3.33 11.58 -7.16
N SER A 425 3.82 12.05 -6.02
CA SER A 425 3.69 13.47 -5.59
C SER A 425 4.29 14.44 -6.62
N MET A 426 5.47 14.11 -7.14
CA MET A 426 6.13 14.93 -8.17
C MET A 426 5.30 14.98 -9.47
N LEU A 427 4.82 13.84 -9.95
CA LEU A 427 4.06 13.77 -11.22
C LEU A 427 2.63 14.32 -11.06
N LEU A 428 1.99 14.18 -9.91
CA LEU A 428 0.73 14.87 -9.60
C LEU A 428 0.90 16.38 -9.60
N THR A 429 2.03 16.87 -9.11
CA THR A 429 2.37 18.30 -9.12
C THR A 429 2.68 18.78 -10.55
N GLU A 430 3.42 17.99 -11.34
CA GLU A 430 3.66 18.28 -12.77
C GLU A 430 2.33 18.38 -13.53
N MET A 431 1.43 17.44 -13.31
CA MET A 431 0.07 17.43 -13.86
C MET A 431 -0.70 18.70 -13.46
N ALA A 432 -0.74 19.04 -12.17
CA ALA A 432 -1.45 20.21 -11.67
C ALA A 432 -0.89 21.52 -12.28
N ALA A 433 0.43 21.66 -12.34
CA ALA A 433 1.10 22.81 -12.98
C ALA A 433 0.83 22.85 -14.50
N TRP A 434 0.76 21.71 -15.17
CA TRP A 434 0.43 21.64 -16.60
C TRP A 434 -1.00 22.13 -16.88
N TYR A 435 -1.98 21.75 -16.03
CA TYR A 435 -3.34 22.27 -16.13
C TYR A 435 -3.41 23.76 -15.79
N ALA A 436 -2.70 24.20 -14.74
CA ALA A 436 -2.62 25.62 -14.37
C ALA A 436 -2.07 26.50 -15.51
N ALA A 437 -1.07 26.00 -16.27
CA ALA A 437 -0.56 26.70 -17.44
C ALA A 437 -1.60 26.87 -18.57
N GLN A 438 -2.69 26.14 -18.53
CA GLN A 438 -3.83 26.25 -19.45
C GLN A 438 -5.02 27.01 -18.82
N GLY A 439 -4.83 27.61 -17.63
CA GLY A 439 -5.87 28.32 -16.91
C GLY A 439 -6.92 27.40 -16.26
N MET A 440 -6.57 26.17 -15.96
CA MET A 440 -7.46 25.18 -15.35
C MET A 440 -6.95 24.72 -13.98
N THR A 441 -7.85 24.47 -13.05
CA THR A 441 -7.59 23.75 -11.81
C THR A 441 -7.66 22.24 -12.04
N LEU A 442 -7.24 21.44 -11.03
CA LEU A 442 -7.47 19.99 -11.10
C LEU A 442 -8.96 19.63 -10.97
N PHE A 443 -9.78 20.49 -10.37
CA PHE A 443 -11.23 20.32 -10.35
C PHE A 443 -11.80 20.39 -11.77
N ASP A 444 -11.42 21.42 -12.56
CA ASP A 444 -11.80 21.55 -13.98
C ASP A 444 -11.31 20.36 -14.82
N ALA A 445 -10.09 19.89 -14.52
CA ALA A 445 -9.50 18.75 -15.22
C ALA A 445 -10.30 17.46 -14.98
N LEU A 446 -10.76 17.24 -13.75
CA LEU A 446 -11.59 16.08 -13.40
C LEU A 446 -12.96 16.14 -14.08
N GLU A 447 -13.61 17.31 -14.13
CA GLU A 447 -14.87 17.50 -14.87
C GLU A 447 -14.70 17.20 -16.36
N LYS A 448 -13.65 17.72 -16.99
CA LYS A 448 -13.34 17.42 -18.41
C LYS A 448 -13.04 15.94 -18.66
N LEU A 449 -12.46 15.27 -17.69
CA LEU A 449 -12.21 13.83 -17.78
C LEU A 449 -13.54 13.06 -17.83
N TYR A 450 -14.50 13.43 -16.99
CA TYR A 450 -15.85 12.86 -17.01
C TYR A 450 -16.61 13.18 -18.30
N GLU A 451 -16.52 14.41 -18.81
CA GLU A 451 -17.09 14.77 -20.12
C GLU A 451 -16.52 13.91 -21.26
N LYS A 452 -15.22 13.58 -21.21
CA LYS A 452 -14.51 12.83 -22.26
C LYS A 452 -14.79 11.32 -22.20
N TYR A 453 -14.85 10.73 -21.01
CA TYR A 453 -14.86 9.28 -20.84
C TYR A 453 -16.14 8.73 -20.20
N GLY A 454 -17.02 9.60 -19.68
CA GLY A 454 -18.23 9.26 -18.94
C GLY A 454 -18.05 9.35 -17.43
N HIS A 455 -19.17 9.35 -16.71
CA HIS A 455 -19.17 9.40 -15.25
C HIS A 455 -19.07 7.99 -14.65
N TYR A 456 -18.12 7.83 -13.72
CA TYR A 456 -17.89 6.62 -12.93
C TYR A 456 -17.88 6.98 -11.46
N ALA A 457 -18.34 6.06 -10.63
CA ALA A 457 -18.26 6.18 -9.18
C ALA A 457 -18.09 4.82 -8.52
N GLU A 458 -17.41 4.80 -7.40
CA GLU A 458 -17.11 3.58 -6.66
C GLU A 458 -17.42 3.77 -5.17
N LYS A 459 -17.85 2.69 -4.54
CA LYS A 459 -18.06 2.63 -3.09
C LYS A 459 -17.73 1.26 -2.52
N THR A 460 -16.97 1.26 -1.44
CA THR A 460 -16.67 0.04 -0.68
C THR A 460 -17.54 -0.02 0.56
N HIS A 461 -18.21 -1.15 0.78
CA HIS A 461 -18.94 -1.46 2.00
C HIS A 461 -18.20 -2.55 2.78
N ASN A 462 -18.08 -2.36 4.09
CA ASN A 462 -17.52 -3.35 4.99
C ASN A 462 -18.65 -4.02 5.77
N LEU A 463 -18.87 -5.30 5.52
CA LEU A 463 -19.79 -6.14 6.29
C LEU A 463 -18.99 -6.78 7.42
N VAL A 464 -19.07 -6.21 8.61
CA VAL A 464 -18.42 -6.73 9.81
C VAL A 464 -19.27 -7.86 10.38
N MET A 465 -18.65 -9.01 10.64
CA MET A 465 -19.28 -10.19 11.23
C MET A 465 -18.73 -10.41 12.63
N PRO A 466 -19.34 -9.81 13.67
CA PRO A 466 -18.79 -9.82 15.02
C PRO A 466 -18.95 -11.18 15.69
N GLY A 467 -18.04 -11.48 16.63
CA GLY A 467 -18.12 -12.66 17.48
C GLY A 467 -17.26 -13.84 17.01
N LEU A 468 -17.30 -14.91 17.80
CA LEU A 468 -16.51 -16.13 17.56
C LEU A 468 -16.91 -16.87 16.27
N ASP A 469 -18.15 -16.72 15.82
CA ASP A 469 -18.67 -17.33 14.60
C ASP A 469 -18.44 -16.48 13.34
N GLY A 470 -17.90 -15.27 13.45
CA GLY A 470 -17.78 -14.33 12.33
C GLY A 470 -17.02 -14.88 11.11
N LEU A 471 -15.97 -15.69 11.32
CA LEU A 471 -15.26 -16.35 10.22
C LEU A 471 -16.13 -17.43 9.53
N LYS A 472 -16.93 -18.13 10.31
CA LYS A 472 -17.87 -19.13 9.78
C LYS A 472 -18.99 -18.46 8.98
N ASP A 473 -19.57 -17.39 9.51
CA ASP A 473 -20.60 -16.61 8.82
C ASP A 473 -20.10 -16.04 7.48
N MET A 474 -18.85 -15.55 7.45
CA MET A 474 -18.20 -15.14 6.21
C MET A 474 -18.10 -16.30 5.19
N ALA A 475 -17.64 -17.45 5.65
CA ALA A 475 -17.50 -18.63 4.77
C ALA A 475 -18.85 -19.10 4.24
N GLU A 476 -19.89 -19.10 5.08
CA GLU A 476 -21.26 -19.46 4.69
C GLU A 476 -21.84 -18.47 3.68
N LEU A 477 -21.67 -17.16 3.87
CA LEU A 477 -22.12 -16.15 2.89
C LEU A 477 -21.41 -16.31 1.55
N MET A 478 -20.09 -16.49 1.52
CA MET A 478 -19.35 -16.71 0.29
C MET A 478 -19.76 -17.99 -0.41
N LYS A 479 -20.06 -19.06 0.35
CA LYS A 479 -20.56 -20.32 -0.18
C LYS A 479 -21.95 -20.14 -0.79
N ASP A 480 -22.86 -19.48 -0.10
CA ASP A 480 -24.23 -19.24 -0.58
C ASP A 480 -24.23 -18.42 -1.89
N LEU A 481 -23.43 -17.35 -1.96
CA LEU A 481 -23.30 -16.55 -3.19
C LEU A 481 -22.71 -17.34 -4.38
N ARG A 482 -21.94 -18.41 -4.14
CA ARG A 482 -21.45 -19.31 -5.19
C ARG A 482 -22.48 -20.32 -5.65
N GLU A 483 -23.12 -20.99 -4.69
CA GLU A 483 -24.07 -22.07 -4.95
C GLU A 483 -25.42 -21.53 -5.43
N ASN A 484 -25.86 -20.39 -4.90
CA ASN A 484 -27.13 -19.72 -5.19
C ASN A 484 -26.90 -18.26 -5.66
N PRO A 485 -26.14 -18.04 -6.75
CA PRO A 485 -25.83 -16.69 -7.19
C PRO A 485 -27.08 -15.92 -7.60
N PRO A 486 -27.17 -14.61 -7.28
CA PRO A 486 -28.32 -13.80 -7.65
C PRO A 486 -28.44 -13.71 -9.18
N ALA A 487 -29.65 -13.93 -9.70
CA ALA A 487 -29.98 -13.70 -11.11
C ALA A 487 -30.13 -12.20 -11.42
N GLU A 488 -30.53 -11.43 -10.40
CA GLU A 488 -30.68 -9.98 -10.45
C GLU A 488 -30.24 -9.36 -9.11
N ILE A 489 -29.74 -8.13 -9.16
CA ILE A 489 -29.39 -7.33 -7.98
C ILE A 489 -30.15 -6.01 -8.06
N SER A 490 -30.99 -5.72 -7.06
CA SER A 490 -31.85 -4.53 -7.02
C SER A 490 -32.68 -4.33 -8.31
N GLY A 491 -33.20 -5.42 -8.88
CA GLY A 491 -34.02 -5.41 -10.10
C GLY A 491 -33.24 -5.23 -11.40
N VAL A 492 -31.91 -5.34 -11.39
CA VAL A 492 -31.07 -5.33 -12.58
C VAL A 492 -30.43 -6.70 -12.77
N GLN A 493 -30.55 -7.23 -13.98
CA GLN A 493 -30.04 -8.56 -14.31
C GLN A 493 -28.53 -8.66 -14.19
N VAL A 494 -28.04 -9.76 -13.62
CA VAL A 494 -26.64 -10.16 -13.68
C VAL A 494 -26.39 -10.79 -15.05
N VAL A 495 -25.50 -10.17 -15.83
CA VAL A 495 -25.18 -10.63 -17.19
C VAL A 495 -23.95 -11.53 -17.22
N THR A 496 -22.99 -11.32 -16.30
CA THR A 496 -21.77 -12.14 -16.19
C THR A 496 -21.45 -12.41 -14.73
N ARG A 497 -21.03 -13.64 -14.43
CA ARG A 497 -20.50 -14.04 -13.13
C ARG A 497 -19.07 -14.53 -13.31
N LYS A 498 -18.18 -14.10 -12.39
CA LYS A 498 -16.79 -14.56 -12.35
C LYS A 498 -16.47 -15.03 -10.93
N ASP A 499 -15.89 -16.23 -10.82
CA ASP A 499 -15.31 -16.73 -9.57
C ASP A 499 -13.78 -16.78 -9.74
N TYR A 500 -13.11 -15.96 -8.96
CA TYR A 500 -11.63 -15.91 -9.01
C TYR A 500 -10.97 -17.06 -8.23
N THR A 501 -11.74 -17.93 -7.56
CA THR A 501 -11.17 -19.11 -6.90
C THR A 501 -10.64 -20.10 -7.94
N ASP A 502 -11.42 -20.36 -9.00
CA ASP A 502 -11.08 -21.32 -10.05
C ASP A 502 -10.93 -20.68 -11.45
N GLY A 503 -11.13 -19.37 -11.55
CA GLY A 503 -11.07 -18.64 -12.82
C GLY A 503 -12.29 -18.81 -13.70
N SER A 504 -13.41 -19.35 -13.19
CA SER A 504 -14.62 -19.58 -13.98
C SER A 504 -15.35 -18.28 -14.33
N VAL A 505 -15.87 -18.22 -15.56
CA VAL A 505 -16.70 -17.15 -16.09
C VAL A 505 -17.98 -17.76 -16.67
N VAL A 506 -19.13 -17.22 -16.29
CA VAL A 506 -20.43 -17.66 -16.78
C VAL A 506 -21.17 -16.48 -17.41
N ASP A 507 -21.53 -16.60 -18.67
CA ASP A 507 -22.50 -15.74 -19.32
C ASP A 507 -23.92 -16.16 -18.84
N CYS A 508 -24.59 -15.28 -18.10
CA CYS A 508 -25.85 -15.61 -17.45
C CYS A 508 -27.04 -15.68 -18.41
N ALA A 509 -26.94 -15.03 -19.58
CA ALA A 509 -28.00 -15.07 -20.59
C ALA A 509 -28.00 -16.40 -21.37
N THR A 510 -26.84 -16.93 -21.68
CA THR A 510 -26.67 -18.15 -22.49
C THR A 510 -26.34 -19.40 -21.68
N GLY A 511 -25.84 -19.22 -20.45
CA GLY A 511 -25.27 -20.29 -19.63
C GLY A 511 -23.87 -20.76 -20.10
N ALA A 512 -23.28 -20.09 -21.09
CA ALA A 512 -21.98 -20.44 -21.62
C ALA A 512 -20.89 -20.23 -20.53
N LYS A 513 -19.97 -21.20 -20.45
CA LYS A 513 -18.85 -21.18 -19.50
C LYS A 513 -17.53 -20.97 -20.23
N SER A 514 -16.68 -20.14 -19.66
CA SER A 514 -15.30 -19.91 -20.10
C SER A 514 -14.38 -19.75 -18.89
N THR A 515 -13.11 -19.54 -19.11
CA THR A 515 -12.11 -19.32 -18.05
C THR A 515 -11.37 -18.01 -18.27
N MET A 516 -10.90 -17.39 -17.19
CA MET A 516 -10.04 -16.22 -17.19
C MET A 516 -8.64 -16.56 -16.63
N GLU A 517 -7.64 -15.76 -16.95
CA GLU A 517 -6.26 -15.93 -16.49
C GLU A 517 -6.13 -15.79 -14.96
N LEU A 518 -6.83 -14.81 -14.38
CA LEU A 518 -6.78 -14.55 -12.95
C LEU A 518 -7.57 -15.59 -12.16
N SER A 519 -6.88 -16.37 -11.33
CA SER A 519 -7.48 -17.37 -10.45
C SER A 519 -6.68 -17.54 -9.16
N GLY A 520 -7.23 -18.28 -8.18
CA GLY A 520 -6.55 -18.55 -6.90
C GLY A 520 -6.86 -17.53 -5.79
N SER A 521 -7.89 -16.69 -5.95
CA SER A 521 -8.31 -15.73 -4.92
C SER A 521 -9.79 -15.86 -4.61
N ASN A 522 -10.16 -15.82 -3.32
CA ASN A 522 -11.56 -15.92 -2.88
C ASN A 522 -12.32 -14.63 -3.14
N VAL A 523 -12.65 -14.35 -4.41
CA VAL A 523 -13.42 -13.18 -4.85
C VAL A 523 -14.49 -13.61 -5.82
N LEU A 524 -15.71 -13.05 -5.66
CA LEU A 524 -16.80 -13.16 -6.61
C LEU A 524 -17.04 -11.82 -7.29
N ARG A 525 -17.33 -11.83 -8.60
CA ARG A 525 -17.67 -10.63 -9.37
C ARG A 525 -18.98 -10.87 -10.13
N PHE A 526 -19.90 -9.92 -10.00
CA PHE A 526 -21.18 -9.85 -10.68
C PHE A 526 -21.21 -8.63 -11.58
N GLU A 527 -21.33 -8.80 -12.88
CA GLU A 527 -21.47 -7.72 -13.86
C GLU A 527 -22.94 -7.59 -14.23
N LEU A 528 -23.49 -6.37 -14.12
CA LEU A 528 -24.90 -6.07 -14.27
C LEU A 528 -25.19 -5.46 -15.65
N ALA A 529 -26.46 -5.59 -16.10
CA ALA A 529 -26.90 -5.09 -17.41
C ALA A 529 -26.79 -3.58 -17.58
N ASP A 530 -26.72 -2.78 -16.49
CA ASP A 530 -26.50 -1.34 -16.52
C ASP A 530 -25.01 -0.94 -16.50
N GLY A 531 -24.10 -1.90 -16.58
CA GLY A 531 -22.66 -1.69 -16.56
C GLY A 531 -22.05 -1.60 -15.16
N THR A 532 -22.88 -1.74 -14.11
CA THR A 532 -22.36 -1.80 -12.73
C THR A 532 -21.70 -3.15 -12.48
N THR A 533 -20.60 -3.12 -11.74
CA THR A 533 -19.90 -4.32 -11.26
C THR A 533 -19.92 -4.36 -9.74
N ILE A 534 -20.25 -5.51 -9.18
CA ILE A 534 -20.20 -5.75 -7.74
C ILE A 534 -19.20 -6.88 -7.46
N LEU A 535 -18.21 -6.61 -6.60
CA LEU A 535 -17.24 -7.61 -6.16
C LEU A 535 -17.43 -7.88 -4.66
N VAL A 536 -17.37 -9.16 -4.29
CA VAL A 536 -17.48 -9.61 -2.90
C VAL A 536 -16.20 -10.35 -2.53
N ARG A 537 -15.51 -9.86 -1.50
CA ARG A 537 -14.21 -10.37 -1.08
C ARG A 537 -14.13 -10.45 0.45
N PRO A 538 -13.92 -11.64 1.04
CA PRO A 538 -13.63 -11.75 2.46
C PRO A 538 -12.25 -11.18 2.79
N SER A 539 -12.11 -10.59 3.99
CA SER A 539 -10.80 -10.23 4.53
C SER A 539 -10.06 -11.50 4.93
N GLY A 540 -8.74 -11.52 4.70
CA GLY A 540 -7.88 -12.63 5.17
C GLY A 540 -7.48 -12.52 6.64
N THR A 541 -7.66 -11.34 7.27
CA THR A 541 -7.11 -11.05 8.62
C THR A 541 -8.16 -10.61 9.63
N GLU A 542 -9.38 -10.30 9.18
CA GLU A 542 -10.43 -9.76 10.05
C GLU A 542 -11.78 -10.39 9.66
N PRO A 543 -12.70 -10.59 10.62
CA PRO A 543 -14.03 -11.14 10.35
C PRO A 543 -14.92 -10.10 9.65
N LYS A 544 -14.58 -9.76 8.41
CA LYS A 544 -15.34 -8.83 7.58
C LYS A 544 -15.27 -9.21 6.09
N ILE A 545 -16.34 -8.92 5.38
CA ILE A 545 -16.41 -9.00 3.90
C ILE A 545 -16.42 -7.58 3.34
N LYS A 546 -15.58 -7.31 2.37
CA LYS A 546 -15.62 -6.10 1.57
C LYS A 546 -16.48 -6.33 0.34
N VAL A 547 -17.44 -5.45 0.12
CA VAL A 547 -18.26 -5.42 -1.10
C VAL A 547 -17.95 -4.11 -1.83
N TYR A 548 -17.41 -4.23 -3.03
CA TYR A 548 -17.09 -3.09 -3.89
C TYR A 548 -18.19 -2.93 -4.93
N ILE A 549 -18.72 -1.72 -5.06
CA ILE A 549 -19.65 -1.31 -6.10
C ILE A 549 -18.89 -0.38 -7.03
N LEU A 550 -18.73 -0.77 -8.29
CA LEU A 550 -18.11 0.03 -9.35
C LEU A 550 -19.21 0.32 -10.37
N THR A 551 -19.63 1.58 -10.50
CA THR A 551 -20.75 1.95 -11.37
C THR A 551 -20.40 3.04 -12.37
N GLN A 552 -21.22 3.18 -13.39
CA GLN A 552 -21.20 4.25 -14.38
C GLN A 552 -22.61 4.84 -14.54
N GLY A 553 -22.68 6.09 -14.99
CA GLY A 553 -23.94 6.78 -15.19
C GLY A 553 -23.85 7.88 -16.25
N ALA A 554 -25.00 8.44 -16.60
CA ALA A 554 -25.07 9.58 -17.52
C ALA A 554 -24.43 10.85 -16.92
N ASP A 555 -24.47 10.98 -15.60
CA ASP A 555 -23.92 12.08 -14.81
C ASP A 555 -23.61 11.62 -13.38
N ALA A 556 -23.08 12.51 -12.56
CA ALA A 556 -22.74 12.23 -11.17
C ALA A 556 -23.97 11.81 -10.35
N ALA A 557 -25.14 12.44 -10.56
CA ALA A 557 -26.36 12.11 -9.83
C ALA A 557 -26.86 10.70 -10.14
N ALA A 558 -26.74 10.25 -11.39
CA ALA A 558 -27.04 8.89 -11.79
C ALA A 558 -26.09 7.87 -11.14
N CYS A 559 -24.80 8.19 -11.04
CA CYS A 559 -23.82 7.37 -10.33
C CYS A 559 -24.16 7.28 -8.83
N ASP A 560 -24.48 8.39 -8.17
CA ASP A 560 -24.87 8.41 -6.74
C ASP A 560 -26.13 7.59 -6.49
N ALA A 561 -27.14 7.70 -7.36
CA ALA A 561 -28.35 6.89 -7.29
C ALA A 561 -28.05 5.40 -7.40
N ASN A 562 -27.14 5.00 -8.29
CA ASN A 562 -26.70 3.61 -8.42
C ASN A 562 -25.96 3.15 -7.16
N LEU A 563 -25.04 3.94 -6.61
CA LEU A 563 -24.31 3.62 -5.37
C LEU A 563 -25.27 3.40 -4.20
N GLU A 564 -26.30 4.26 -4.06
CA GLU A 564 -27.32 4.08 -3.02
C GLU A 564 -28.16 2.84 -3.24
N LYS A 565 -28.66 2.64 -4.46
CA LYS A 565 -29.47 1.48 -4.87
C LYS A 565 -28.77 0.16 -4.55
N TYR A 566 -27.53 0.00 -4.97
CA TYR A 566 -26.75 -1.22 -4.73
C TYR A 566 -26.24 -1.33 -3.30
N GLY A 567 -25.96 -0.19 -2.64
CA GLY A 567 -25.65 -0.15 -1.22
C GLY A 567 -26.78 -0.70 -0.33
N GLN A 568 -28.04 -0.49 -0.71
CA GLN A 568 -29.17 -1.10 0.00
C GLN A 568 -29.17 -2.63 -0.15
N TRP A 569 -28.85 -3.16 -1.33
CA TRP A 569 -28.72 -4.61 -1.50
C TRP A 569 -27.57 -5.18 -0.64
N VAL A 570 -26.43 -4.49 -0.58
CA VAL A 570 -25.32 -4.94 0.26
C VAL A 570 -25.74 -5.11 1.72
N LYS A 571 -26.58 -4.20 2.25
CA LYS A 571 -27.11 -4.32 3.62
C LYS A 571 -27.95 -5.58 3.84
N THR A 572 -28.58 -6.10 2.79
CA THR A 572 -29.37 -7.36 2.89
C THR A 572 -28.51 -8.62 3.04
N LEU A 573 -27.20 -8.51 2.77
CA LEU A 573 -26.25 -9.62 2.96
C LEU A 573 -25.83 -9.79 4.44
N GLN A 574 -26.06 -8.80 5.29
CA GLN A 574 -25.92 -8.93 6.74
C GLN A 574 -27.22 -9.51 7.31
N LYS A 575 -27.15 -10.73 7.82
CA LYS A 575 -28.27 -11.37 8.53
C LYS A 575 -28.37 -10.89 9.97
#